data_fc58bf4e213e93087868e468e53f1ffb
#
_entry.id   fc58bf4e213e93087868e468e53f1ffb
#
_cell.length_a   1.000
_cell.length_b   1.000
_cell.length_c   1.000
_cell.angle_alpha   90.00
_cell.angle_beta   90.00
_cell.angle_gamma   90.00
#
_symmetry.space_group_name_H-M   'P 1'
#
loop_
_entity.id
_entity.type
_entity.pdbx_description
1 polymer ?
#
loop_
_entity_poly.entity_id
_entity_poly.type
_entity_poly.pdbx_seq_one_letter_code
_entity_poly.pdbx_strand_id
1 'polypeptide(L)'
;MLANTERNNNKYGSLSELTAVYFENYLVTSIKLVSREKKDYFGSFMDGKFVEKLEAKIVLKAWQEIPSLYKNCTLGNFGVSQNDFTGILKIDNRLSDDTSVKYIPTIISTFKARSTKLLNQLHGTHSRVFWENGYTEKPIENLNDLSEILNSISSHK
;
A
#
# COMPACT_ATOMS: atom_id res chain seq x y z
N MET A 1 23.02 -7.03 -18.66
CA MET A 1 21.80 -6.39 -18.15
C MET A 1 21.45 -5.14 -18.90
N LEU A 2 22.31 -4.13 -18.93
CA LEU A 2 22.07 -2.91 -19.70
C LEU A 2 21.88 -3.19 -21.19
N ALA A 3 22.71 -4.06 -21.76
CA ALA A 3 22.59 -4.43 -23.17
C ALA A 3 21.25 -5.08 -23.48
N ASN A 4 20.73 -5.90 -22.57
CA ASN A 4 19.42 -6.53 -22.76
C ASN A 4 18.30 -5.51 -22.70
N THR A 5 18.41 -4.54 -21.79
CA THR A 5 17.43 -3.45 -21.66
C THR A 5 17.39 -2.61 -22.94
N GLU A 6 18.56 -2.28 -23.49
CA GLU A 6 18.65 -1.52 -24.73
C GLU A 6 18.06 -2.28 -25.93
N ARG A 7 18.33 -3.59 -26.03
CA ARG A 7 17.75 -4.42 -27.06
C ARG A 7 16.24 -4.48 -26.98
N ASN A 8 15.73 -4.61 -25.75
CA ASN A 8 14.28 -4.64 -25.52
C ASN A 8 13.67 -3.30 -25.90
N ASN A 9 14.32 -2.19 -25.57
CA ASN A 9 13.84 -0.87 -25.93
C ASN A 9 13.77 -0.69 -27.44
N ASN A 10 14.73 -1.22 -28.19
CA ASN A 10 14.71 -1.18 -29.64
C ASN A 10 13.54 -1.96 -30.22
N LYS A 11 13.13 -3.03 -29.57
CA LYS A 11 12.05 -3.89 -30.04
C LYS A 11 10.67 -3.36 -29.64
N TYR A 12 10.55 -2.81 -28.43
CA TYR A 12 9.25 -2.44 -27.82
C TYR A 12 9.12 -0.95 -27.53
N GLY A 13 10.07 -0.14 -27.96
CA GLY A 13 10.14 1.27 -27.64
C GLY A 13 11.12 1.55 -26.51
N SER A 14 11.24 2.79 -26.12
CA SER A 14 12.11 3.20 -25.03
C SER A 14 11.55 2.74 -23.68
N LEU A 15 12.39 2.69 -22.66
CA LEU A 15 11.95 2.37 -21.30
C LEU A 15 10.89 3.36 -20.81
N SER A 16 11.04 4.66 -21.15
CA SER A 16 10.05 5.66 -20.75
C SER A 16 8.71 5.45 -21.45
N GLU A 17 8.71 5.01 -22.71
CA GLU A 17 7.46 4.67 -23.41
C GLU A 17 6.78 3.46 -22.80
N LEU A 18 7.53 2.41 -22.47
CA LEU A 18 6.98 1.24 -21.80
C LEU A 18 6.42 1.58 -20.43
N THR A 19 7.10 2.45 -19.68
CA THR A 19 6.65 2.92 -18.37
C THR A 19 5.34 3.72 -18.51
N ALA A 20 5.25 4.59 -19.52
CA ALA A 20 4.04 5.35 -19.77
C ALA A 20 2.85 4.43 -20.07
N VAL A 21 3.05 3.40 -20.89
CA VAL A 21 1.99 2.40 -21.18
C VAL A 21 1.57 1.68 -19.92
N TYR A 22 2.50 1.30 -19.07
CA TYR A 22 2.18 0.66 -17.80
C TYR A 22 1.29 1.55 -16.93
N PHE A 23 1.67 2.80 -16.71
CA PHE A 23 0.90 3.72 -15.89
C PHE A 23 -0.42 4.16 -16.53
N GLU A 24 -0.55 4.00 -17.84
CA GLU A 24 -1.80 4.24 -18.54
C GLU A 24 -2.81 3.13 -18.29
N ASN A 25 -2.35 1.88 -18.21
CA ASN A 25 -3.20 0.70 -18.01
C ASN A 25 -3.54 0.43 -16.55
N TYR A 26 -2.76 0.96 -15.63
CA TYR A 26 -2.95 0.76 -14.19
C TYR A 26 -3.04 2.09 -13.47
N LEU A 27 -3.98 2.16 -12.53
CA LEU A 27 -3.90 3.19 -11.50
C LEU A 27 -2.98 2.67 -10.41
N VAL A 28 -1.86 3.34 -10.19
CA VAL A 28 -0.91 2.99 -9.14
C VAL A 28 -0.91 4.13 -8.13
N THR A 29 -1.13 3.79 -6.87
CA THR A 29 -1.20 4.83 -5.84
C THR A 29 -0.66 4.29 -4.52
N SER A 30 -0.09 5.18 -3.72
CA SER A 30 0.27 4.85 -2.35
C SER A 30 -0.81 5.33 -1.40
N ILE A 31 -1.08 4.52 -0.39
CA ILE A 31 -2.05 4.83 0.66
C ILE A 31 -1.31 4.87 1.99
N LYS A 32 -1.52 5.92 2.76
CA LYS A 32 -0.97 6.02 4.11
C LYS A 32 -2.10 6.17 5.11
N LEU A 33 -2.05 5.35 6.14
CA LEU A 33 -3.01 5.34 7.23
C LEU A 33 -2.27 5.55 8.54
N VAL A 34 -2.80 6.44 9.37
CA VAL A 34 -2.18 6.77 10.66
C VAL A 34 -3.04 6.19 11.78
N SER A 35 -2.40 5.65 12.81
CA SER A 35 -3.08 5.13 13.98
C SER A 35 -3.78 6.25 14.74
N ARG A 36 -4.86 5.89 15.43
CA ARG A 36 -5.65 6.83 16.24
C ARG A 36 -4.77 7.47 17.30
N GLU A 37 -4.80 8.79 17.35
CA GLU A 37 -3.98 9.61 18.26
C GLU A 37 -2.47 9.35 18.10
N LYS A 38 -2.06 8.85 16.95
CA LYS A 38 -0.66 8.52 16.64
C LYS A 38 -0.03 7.57 17.66
N LYS A 39 -0.81 6.65 18.20
CA LYS A 39 -0.29 5.65 19.15
C LYS A 39 0.61 4.65 18.44
N ASP A 40 1.67 4.23 19.11
CA ASP A 40 2.65 3.30 18.59
C ASP A 40 2.16 1.85 18.68
N TYR A 41 1.09 1.55 17.93
CA TYR A 41 0.51 0.22 17.92
C TYR A 41 1.35 -0.81 17.17
N PHE A 42 2.14 -0.38 16.18
CA PHE A 42 2.68 -1.31 15.21
C PHE A 42 4.12 -1.72 15.47
N GLY A 43 4.85 -0.98 16.25
CA GLY A 43 6.22 -1.32 16.54
C GLY A 43 6.91 -0.31 17.39
N SER A 44 8.15 -0.64 17.73
CA SER A 44 9.01 0.26 18.49
C SER A 44 10.46 0.01 18.10
N PHE A 45 11.32 0.97 18.43
CA PHE A 45 12.76 0.80 18.24
C PHE A 45 13.36 0.21 19.48
N MET A 46 14.14 -0.86 19.31
CA MET A 46 14.91 -1.50 20.37
C MET A 46 16.34 -1.63 19.89
N ASP A 47 17.26 -1.02 20.61
CA ASP A 47 18.70 -0.99 20.25
C ASP A 47 18.93 -0.50 18.81
N GLY A 48 18.19 0.55 18.43
CA GLY A 48 18.31 1.14 17.10
C GLY A 48 17.65 0.38 15.98
N LYS A 49 16.98 -0.74 16.27
CA LYS A 49 16.29 -1.55 15.29
C LYS A 49 14.76 -1.46 15.50
N PHE A 50 14.05 -1.37 14.39
CA PHE A 50 12.59 -1.41 14.43
C PHE A 50 12.10 -2.84 14.65
N VAL A 51 11.30 -3.02 15.69
CA VAL A 51 10.70 -4.32 16.04
C VAL A 51 9.19 -4.21 15.87
N GLU A 52 8.63 -5.01 14.96
CA GLU A 52 7.19 -5.05 14.75
C GLU A 52 6.49 -5.73 15.90
N LYS A 53 5.36 -5.15 16.32
CA LYS A 53 4.46 -5.76 17.30
C LYS A 53 3.48 -6.70 16.60
N LEU A 54 2.78 -7.51 17.39
CA LEU A 54 1.76 -8.41 16.86
C LEU A 54 0.66 -7.67 16.09
N GLU A 55 0.32 -6.48 16.53
CA GLU A 55 -0.65 -5.62 15.86
C GLU A 55 -0.25 -5.32 14.41
N ALA A 56 1.05 -5.10 14.17
CA ALA A 56 1.55 -4.89 12.81
C ALA A 56 1.30 -6.12 11.94
N LYS A 57 1.56 -7.30 12.46
CA LYS A 57 1.36 -8.56 11.71
C LYS A 57 -0.10 -8.72 11.30
N ILE A 58 -1.01 -8.35 12.19
CA ILE A 58 -2.45 -8.40 11.93
C ILE A 58 -2.83 -7.42 10.82
N VAL A 59 -2.33 -6.19 10.89
CA VAL A 59 -2.59 -5.16 9.88
C VAL A 59 -2.04 -5.57 8.52
N LEU A 60 -0.80 -6.05 8.48
CA LEU A 60 -0.17 -6.47 7.23
C LEU A 60 -0.90 -7.65 6.60
N LYS A 61 -1.37 -8.59 7.41
CA LYS A 61 -2.14 -9.72 6.92
C LYS A 61 -3.49 -9.28 6.34
N ALA A 62 -4.18 -8.37 7.01
CA ALA A 62 -5.45 -7.83 6.50
C ALA A 62 -5.25 -7.14 5.16
N TRP A 63 -4.15 -6.41 4.99
CA TRP A 63 -3.82 -5.77 3.72
C TRP A 63 -3.58 -6.81 2.62
N GLN A 64 -2.85 -7.86 2.93
CA GLN A 64 -2.53 -8.93 1.97
C GLN A 64 -3.77 -9.70 1.48
N GLU A 65 -4.87 -9.62 2.19
CA GLU A 65 -6.13 -10.26 1.80
C GLU A 65 -6.91 -9.47 0.75
N ILE A 66 -6.57 -8.21 0.51
CA ILE A 66 -7.31 -7.33 -0.39
C ILE A 66 -7.46 -7.91 -1.81
N PRO A 67 -6.41 -8.46 -2.44
CA PRO A 67 -6.58 -9.00 -3.80
C PRO A 67 -7.58 -10.15 -3.89
N SER A 68 -7.83 -10.86 -2.81
CA SER A 68 -8.83 -11.92 -2.81
C SER A 68 -10.26 -11.38 -2.83
N LEU A 69 -10.44 -10.11 -2.44
CA LEU A 69 -11.75 -9.45 -2.40
C LEU A 69 -12.03 -8.61 -3.65
N TYR A 70 -10.98 -8.13 -4.29
CA TYR A 70 -11.08 -7.22 -5.43
C TYR A 70 -10.18 -7.72 -6.56
N LYS A 71 -10.77 -8.33 -7.57
CA LYS A 71 -10.05 -9.01 -8.67
C LYS A 71 -9.13 -8.11 -9.48
N ASN A 72 -9.49 -6.84 -9.61
CA ASN A 72 -8.72 -5.88 -10.38
C ASN A 72 -7.66 -5.15 -9.55
N CYS A 73 -7.48 -5.56 -8.30
CA CYS A 73 -6.53 -4.94 -7.38
C CYS A 73 -5.38 -5.88 -7.08
N THR A 74 -4.15 -5.38 -7.22
CA THR A 74 -2.95 -6.07 -6.77
C THR A 74 -2.16 -5.14 -5.86
N LEU A 75 -1.27 -5.73 -5.08
CA LEU A 75 -0.48 -4.99 -4.11
C LEU A 75 0.95 -4.79 -4.60
N GLY A 76 1.48 -3.60 -4.35
CA GLY A 76 2.91 -3.36 -4.40
C GLY A 76 3.52 -3.50 -3.02
N ASN A 77 4.64 -2.82 -2.79
CA ASN A 77 5.31 -2.83 -1.50
C ASN A 77 4.43 -2.21 -0.42
N PHE A 78 4.60 -2.68 0.80
CA PHE A 78 3.88 -2.14 1.96
C PHE A 78 4.69 -2.37 3.22
N GLY A 79 4.38 -1.59 4.25
CA GLY A 79 5.05 -1.71 5.53
C GLY A 79 4.44 -0.81 6.57
N VAL A 80 4.93 -0.93 7.79
CA VAL A 80 4.49 -0.12 8.92
C VAL A 80 5.66 0.63 9.53
N SER A 81 5.36 1.78 10.13
CA SER A 81 6.22 2.41 11.11
C SER A 81 5.60 2.18 12.50
N GLN A 82 6.05 2.94 13.50
CA GLN A 82 5.49 2.81 14.85
C GLN A 82 3.99 3.06 14.88
N ASN A 83 3.51 4.03 14.11
CA ASN A 83 2.13 4.52 14.20
C ASN A 83 1.48 4.76 12.83
N ASP A 84 2.04 4.25 11.75
CA ASP A 84 1.40 4.36 10.45
C ASP A 84 1.66 3.13 9.59
N PHE A 85 0.85 3.04 8.54
CA PHE A 85 0.93 2.01 7.53
C PHE A 85 1.01 2.70 6.17
N THR A 86 1.86 2.21 5.30
CA THR A 86 1.94 2.66 3.91
C THR A 86 1.91 1.45 2.99
N GLY A 87 1.08 1.49 1.97
CA GLY A 87 1.00 0.42 0.98
C GLY A 87 0.72 0.95 -0.40
N ILE A 88 1.19 0.23 -1.41
CA ILE A 88 0.97 0.57 -2.81
C ILE A 88 -0.14 -0.32 -3.36
N LEU A 89 -1.13 0.30 -3.98
CA LEU A 89 -2.21 -0.39 -4.69
C LEU A 89 -2.04 -0.19 -6.19
N LYS A 90 -2.29 -1.27 -6.93
CA LYS A 90 -2.36 -1.23 -8.39
C LYS A 90 -3.76 -1.68 -8.80
N ILE A 91 -4.46 -0.81 -9.49
CA ILE A 91 -5.81 -1.09 -10.00
C ILE A 91 -5.73 -1.24 -11.51
N ASP A 92 -6.20 -2.35 -12.02
CA ASP A 92 -6.21 -2.61 -13.45
C ASP A 92 -7.40 -1.90 -14.09
N ASN A 93 -7.13 -0.84 -14.83
CA ASN A 93 -8.15 -0.03 -15.49
C ASN A 93 -8.82 -0.74 -16.65
N ARG A 94 -8.22 -1.83 -17.16
CA ARG A 94 -8.75 -2.56 -18.30
C ARG A 94 -9.88 -3.50 -17.92
N LEU A 95 -10.02 -3.83 -16.63
CA LEU A 95 -10.97 -4.82 -16.16
C LEU A 95 -12.31 -4.22 -15.72
N SER A 96 -12.45 -2.90 -15.79
CA SER A 96 -13.65 -2.22 -15.34
C SER A 96 -13.96 -1.03 -16.23
N ASP A 97 -15.24 -0.81 -16.52
CA ASP A 97 -15.73 0.38 -17.20
C ASP A 97 -15.78 1.58 -16.28
N ASP A 98 -15.84 1.34 -14.97
CA ASP A 98 -15.83 2.40 -13.99
C ASP A 98 -14.42 2.89 -13.72
N THR A 99 -14.31 4.14 -13.33
CA THR A 99 -13.03 4.68 -12.92
C THR A 99 -12.57 3.97 -11.65
N SER A 100 -11.29 3.56 -11.63
CA SER A 100 -10.69 2.87 -10.49
C SER A 100 -10.75 3.70 -9.21
N VAL A 101 -10.88 5.00 -9.33
CA VAL A 101 -10.97 5.91 -8.19
C VAL A 101 -12.11 5.53 -7.25
N LYS A 102 -13.21 4.97 -7.79
CA LYS A 102 -14.35 4.54 -6.97
C LYS A 102 -14.01 3.36 -6.06
N TYR A 103 -13.04 2.55 -6.45
CA TYR A 103 -12.66 1.38 -5.66
C TYR A 103 -11.76 1.72 -4.49
N ILE A 104 -10.94 2.77 -4.59
CA ILE A 104 -9.98 3.11 -3.56
C ILE A 104 -10.67 3.37 -2.20
N PRO A 105 -11.67 4.24 -2.09
CA PRO A 105 -12.34 4.44 -0.80
C PRO A 105 -12.95 3.17 -0.24
N THR A 106 -13.54 2.33 -1.09
CA THR A 106 -14.14 1.07 -0.69
C THR A 106 -13.08 0.11 -0.15
N ILE A 107 -11.96 -0.02 -0.86
CA ILE A 107 -10.85 -0.87 -0.44
C ILE A 107 -10.34 -0.43 0.93
N ILE A 108 -10.13 0.87 1.12
CA ILE A 108 -9.63 1.40 2.39
C ILE A 108 -10.63 1.17 3.53
N SER A 109 -11.92 1.39 3.27
CA SER A 109 -12.97 1.12 4.26
C SER A 109 -12.98 -0.34 4.69
N THR A 110 -12.87 -1.24 3.73
CA THR A 110 -12.82 -2.68 3.98
C THR A 110 -11.60 -3.04 4.81
N PHE A 111 -10.44 -2.52 4.43
CA PHE A 111 -9.20 -2.77 5.15
C PHE A 111 -9.27 -2.27 6.59
N LYS A 112 -9.76 -1.04 6.79
CA LYS A 112 -9.92 -0.48 8.14
C LYS A 112 -10.86 -1.31 8.99
N ALA A 113 -11.99 -1.73 8.42
CA ALA A 113 -12.98 -2.53 9.15
C ALA A 113 -12.41 -3.89 9.55
N ARG A 114 -11.76 -4.57 8.62
CA ARG A 114 -11.19 -5.89 8.89
C ARG A 114 -10.05 -5.83 9.91
N SER A 115 -9.11 -4.90 9.73
CA SER A 115 -8.00 -4.76 10.67
C SER A 115 -8.49 -4.33 12.05
N THR A 116 -9.46 -3.42 12.12
CA THR A 116 -10.04 -2.99 13.39
C THR A 116 -10.70 -4.15 14.13
N LYS A 117 -11.46 -4.98 13.41
CA LYS A 117 -12.10 -6.16 14.01
C LYS A 117 -11.05 -7.11 14.60
N LEU A 118 -10.00 -7.40 13.85
CA LEU A 118 -8.95 -8.32 14.29
C LEU A 118 -8.16 -7.74 15.46
N LEU A 119 -7.87 -6.43 15.44
CA LEU A 119 -7.17 -5.77 16.53
C LEU A 119 -8.02 -5.74 17.80
N ASN A 120 -9.32 -5.53 17.68
CA ASN A 120 -10.22 -5.61 18.84
C ASN A 120 -10.24 -7.02 19.42
N GLN A 121 -10.24 -8.05 18.58
CA GLN A 121 -10.16 -9.43 19.05
C GLN A 121 -8.86 -9.68 19.80
N LEU A 122 -7.74 -9.21 19.28
CA LEU A 122 -6.45 -9.35 19.95
C LEU A 122 -6.43 -8.66 21.31
N HIS A 123 -6.99 -7.46 21.39
CA HIS A 123 -6.95 -6.65 22.63
C HIS A 123 -8.07 -6.97 23.60
N GLY A 124 -9.02 -7.83 23.22
CA GLY A 124 -10.19 -8.12 24.06
C GLY A 124 -11.12 -6.93 24.20
N THR A 125 -11.14 -6.04 23.22
CA THR A 125 -12.02 -4.86 23.18
C THR A 125 -13.11 -5.06 22.13
N HIS A 126 -14.17 -4.24 22.18
CA HIS A 126 -15.31 -4.43 21.28
C HIS A 126 -15.47 -3.35 20.23
N SER A 127 -15.14 -2.11 20.56
CA SER A 127 -15.43 -0.98 19.65
C SER A 127 -14.32 0.04 19.65
N ARG A 128 -13.10 -0.38 19.97
CA ARG A 128 -11.98 0.54 19.96
C ARG A 128 -11.66 0.95 18.53
N VAL A 129 -11.39 2.24 18.33
CA VAL A 129 -10.97 2.79 17.05
C VAL A 129 -9.44 2.79 17.01
N PHE A 130 -8.88 2.18 15.97
CA PHE A 130 -7.41 2.07 15.81
C PHE A 130 -6.85 3.01 14.76
N TRP A 131 -7.68 3.53 13.87
CA TRP A 131 -7.24 4.39 12.77
C TRP A 131 -7.78 5.80 12.90
N GLU A 132 -6.97 6.79 12.52
CA GLU A 132 -7.48 8.13 12.30
C GLU A 132 -8.49 8.13 11.16
N ASN A 133 -9.36 9.15 11.14
CA ASN A 133 -10.30 9.31 10.04
C ASN A 133 -9.54 9.61 8.75
N GLY A 134 -10.06 9.07 7.64
CA GLY A 134 -9.49 9.34 6.33
C GLY A 134 -8.21 8.57 6.04
N TYR A 135 -7.50 8.99 5.03
CA TYR A 135 -6.23 8.44 4.61
C TYR A 135 -5.54 9.44 3.69
N THR A 136 -4.24 9.28 3.49
CA THR A 136 -3.49 10.05 2.51
C THR A 136 -3.28 9.19 1.28
N GLU A 137 -3.64 9.71 0.13
CA GLU A 137 -3.41 9.05 -1.16
C GLU A 137 -2.42 9.87 -1.96
N LYS A 138 -1.40 9.19 -2.50
CA LYS A 138 -0.42 9.81 -3.38
C LYS A 138 -0.31 8.99 -4.66
N PRO A 139 -0.87 9.48 -5.78
CA PRO A 139 -0.77 8.76 -7.06
C PRO A 139 0.69 8.60 -7.48
N ILE A 140 0.99 7.45 -8.07
CA ILE A 140 2.32 7.14 -8.61
C ILE A 140 2.18 7.12 -10.11
N GLU A 141 2.72 8.15 -10.77
CA GLU A 141 2.55 8.35 -12.21
C GLU A 141 3.83 8.13 -13.01
N ASN A 142 4.95 7.97 -12.31
CA ASN A 142 6.26 7.77 -12.95
C ASN A 142 7.22 7.08 -11.99
N LEU A 143 8.41 6.74 -12.51
CA LEU A 143 9.40 6.02 -11.72
C LEU A 143 9.97 6.82 -10.55
N ASN A 144 10.01 8.15 -10.66
CA ASN A 144 10.48 9.00 -9.55
C ASN A 144 9.51 8.92 -8.38
N ASP A 145 8.21 9.01 -8.65
CA ASP A 145 7.19 8.86 -7.61
C ASP A 145 7.30 7.52 -6.92
N LEU A 146 7.49 6.45 -7.71
CA LEU A 146 7.65 5.11 -7.18
C LEU A 146 8.88 5.01 -6.29
N SER A 147 10.01 5.54 -6.73
CA SER A 147 11.26 5.55 -5.94
C SER A 147 11.08 6.22 -4.59
N GLU A 148 10.42 7.37 -4.58
CA GLU A 148 10.18 8.12 -3.34
C GLU A 148 9.37 7.30 -2.34
N ILE A 149 8.31 6.64 -2.82
CA ILE A 149 7.46 5.83 -1.95
C ILE A 149 8.19 4.58 -1.46
N LEU A 150 8.95 3.92 -2.33
CA LEU A 150 9.72 2.75 -1.94
C LEU A 150 10.77 3.11 -0.87
N ASN A 151 11.43 4.24 -1.02
CA ASN A 151 12.38 4.72 -0.02
C ASN A 151 11.70 5.04 1.30
N SER A 152 10.52 5.65 1.26
CA SER A 152 9.73 5.93 2.45
C SER A 152 9.36 4.66 3.20
N ILE A 153 8.93 3.62 2.50
CA ILE A 153 8.58 2.34 3.11
C ILE A 153 9.83 1.69 3.71
N SER A 154 10.95 1.69 2.99
CA SER A 154 12.20 1.09 3.45
C SER A 154 12.78 1.78 4.67
N SER A 155 12.66 3.10 4.77
CA SER A 155 13.22 3.86 5.88
C SER A 155 12.54 3.57 7.22
N HIS A 156 11.36 2.96 7.20
CA HIS A 156 10.65 2.57 8.42
C HIS A 156 11.10 1.21 8.97
N LYS A 157 11.91 0.51 8.20
CA LYS A 157 12.47 -0.78 8.63
C LYS A 157 13.87 -0.56 9.22
#